data_5115dd9c30e855a60473a02caf84e361
#
_entry.id   5115dd9c30e855a60473a02caf84e361
#
_cell.length_a   1.000
_cell.length_b   1.000
_cell.length_c   1.000
_cell.angle_alpha   90.00
_cell.angle_beta   90.00
_cell.angle_gamma   90.00
#
_symmetry.space_group_name_H-M   'P 1'
#
loop_
_entity.id
_entity.type
_entity.pdbx_description
1 polymer ?
#
loop_
_entity_poly.entity_id
_entity_poly.type
_entity_poly.pdbx_seq_one_letter_code
_entity_poly.pdbx_strand_id
1 'polypeptide(L)' 'MQFHPLTVQTHTSTPLGTVRLAASPAGLCGLWFDGQRHLPHQLDGPGAWPQAPGQPILQAAIAQLQQYLCGDRTR' A
#
# COMPACT_ATOMS: atom_id res chain seq x y z
N MET A 1 15.54 -9.98 -0.24
CA MET A 1 14.19 -10.23 0.29
C MET A 1 13.22 -10.52 -0.82
N GLN A 2 12.38 -11.51 -0.63
CA GLN A 2 11.41 -11.87 -1.64
C GLN A 2 9.99 -11.64 -1.12
N PHE A 3 9.15 -11.16 -2.02
CA PHE A 3 7.75 -10.97 -1.70
C PHE A 3 6.95 -12.18 -2.16
N HIS A 4 5.79 -12.36 -1.56
CA HIS A 4 4.89 -13.43 -1.93
C HIS A 4 4.52 -13.32 -3.42
N PRO A 5 4.48 -14.45 -4.16
CA PRO A 5 4.18 -14.38 -5.60
C PRO A 5 2.80 -13.83 -5.93
N LEU A 6 1.87 -13.85 -4.98
CA LEU A 6 0.54 -13.29 -5.19
C LEU A 6 0.39 -11.88 -4.63
N THR A 7 1.50 -11.18 -4.44
CA THR A 7 1.48 -9.79 -3.97
C THR A 7 0.81 -8.90 -5.00
N VAL A 8 -0.07 -8.04 -4.52
CA VAL A 8 -0.74 -7.03 -5.34
C VAL A 8 -0.56 -5.67 -4.69
N GLN A 9 -0.83 -4.61 -5.43
CA GLN A 9 -0.59 -3.27 -4.91
C GLN A 9 -1.77 -2.34 -5.21
N THR A 10 -1.80 -1.26 -4.48
CA THR A 10 -2.69 -0.14 -4.76
C THR A 10 -2.06 1.13 -4.19
N HIS A 11 -2.76 2.24 -4.37
CA HIS A 11 -2.32 3.50 -3.78
C HIS A 11 -3.55 4.30 -3.35
N THR A 12 -3.33 5.26 -2.46
CA THR A 12 -4.39 6.14 -2.00
C THR A 12 -3.80 7.51 -1.71
N SER A 13 -4.61 8.55 -1.90
CA SER A 13 -4.21 9.91 -1.56
C SER A 13 -4.45 10.16 -0.09
N THR A 14 -3.51 10.87 0.55
CA THR A 14 -3.64 11.25 1.95
C THR A 14 -3.24 12.72 2.08
N PRO A 15 -3.56 13.35 3.23
CA PRO A 15 -3.08 14.71 3.48
C PRO A 15 -1.56 14.85 3.43
N LEU A 16 -0.84 13.77 3.60
CA LEU A 16 0.62 13.76 3.54
C LEU A 16 1.16 13.39 2.17
N GLY A 17 0.28 13.14 1.21
CA GLY A 17 0.67 12.73 -0.13
C GLY A 17 0.16 11.36 -0.47
N THR A 18 0.59 10.84 -1.61
CA THR A 18 0.16 9.54 -2.07
C THR A 18 0.93 8.44 -1.33
N VAL A 19 0.21 7.46 -0.85
CA VAL A 19 0.77 6.29 -0.17
C VAL A 19 0.54 5.07 -1.04
N ARG A 20 1.56 4.25 -1.18
CA ARG A 20 1.49 2.99 -1.92
C ARG A 20 1.48 1.83 -0.94
N LEU A 21 0.64 0.85 -1.22
CA LEU A 21 0.49 -0.31 -0.35
C LEU A 21 0.61 -1.58 -1.17
N ALA A 22 1.17 -2.60 -0.56
CA ALA A 22 1.25 -3.92 -1.18
C ALA A 22 0.81 -4.97 -0.17
N ALA A 23 0.10 -5.96 -0.65
CA ALA A 23 -0.40 -7.03 0.21
C ALA A 23 -0.42 -8.34 -0.55
N SER A 24 -0.34 -9.43 0.19
CA SER A 24 -0.51 -10.78 -0.31
C SER A 24 -1.68 -11.41 0.43
N PRO A 25 -2.07 -12.64 0.06
CA PRO A 25 -3.11 -13.34 0.83
C PRO A 25 -2.73 -13.57 2.29
N ALA A 26 -1.45 -13.50 2.61
CA ALA A 26 -0.98 -13.68 3.99
C ALA A 26 -1.06 -12.39 4.82
N GLY A 27 -1.19 -11.24 4.19
CA GLY A 27 -1.28 -9.99 4.92
C GLY A 27 -0.63 -8.83 4.18
N LEU A 28 -0.59 -7.69 4.85
CA LEU A 28 0.02 -6.48 4.30
C LEU A 28 1.54 -6.68 4.19
N CYS A 29 2.09 -6.45 3.01
CA CYS A 29 3.52 -6.62 2.77
C CYS A 29 4.31 -5.35 3.04
N GLY A 30 3.72 -4.20 2.76
CA GLY A 30 4.45 -2.96 2.97
C GLY A 30 3.61 -1.74 2.66
N LEU A 31 4.12 -0.60 3.09
CA LEU A 31 3.47 0.68 2.91
C LEU A 31 4.57 1.71 2.68
N TRP A 32 4.46 2.47 1.60
CA TRP A 32 5.47 3.45 1.23
C TRP A 32 4.82 4.76 0.82
N PHE A 33 5.46 5.87 1.13
CA PHE A 33 5.04 7.15 0.60
C PHE A 33 5.63 7.35 -0.79
N ASP A 34 4.78 7.81 -1.70
CA ASP A 34 5.25 8.18 -3.02
C ASP A 34 6.26 9.32 -2.85
N GLY A 35 7.35 9.22 -3.57
CA GLY A 35 8.41 10.20 -3.42
C GLY A 35 9.50 9.81 -2.45
N GLN A 36 9.35 8.68 -1.74
CA GLN A 36 10.47 8.16 -0.95
C GLN A 36 11.65 7.85 -1.87
N ARG A 37 12.84 8.00 -1.34
CA ARG A 37 14.04 7.76 -2.12
C ARG A 37 14.19 6.30 -2.53
N HIS A 38 13.82 5.39 -1.65
CA HIS A 38 14.03 3.96 -1.85
C HIS A 38 12.71 3.23 -1.86
N LEU A 39 12.09 3.18 -3.02
CA LEU A 39 10.88 2.39 -3.23
C LEU A 39 11.26 1.05 -3.86
N PRO A 40 10.53 -0.03 -3.54
CA PRO A 40 10.75 -1.28 -4.25
C PRO A 40 10.48 -1.12 -5.73
N HIS A 41 11.34 -1.69 -6.57
CA HIS A 41 11.13 -1.60 -8.01
C HIS A 41 9.87 -2.34 -8.44
N GLN A 42 9.35 -3.24 -7.60
CA GLN A 42 8.11 -3.95 -7.90
C GLN A 42 6.88 -3.06 -7.90
N LEU A 43 6.99 -1.83 -7.40
CA LEU A 43 5.87 -0.90 -7.45
C LEU A 43 5.65 -0.33 -8.84
N ASP A 44 6.71 -0.19 -9.62
CA ASP A 44 6.66 0.41 -10.95
C ASP A 44 7.50 -0.39 -11.93
N GLY A 45 7.24 -0.18 -13.21
CA GLY A 45 8.06 -0.74 -14.27
C GLY A 45 7.71 -2.18 -14.63
N PRO A 46 8.55 -2.80 -15.46
CA PRO A 46 8.34 -4.19 -15.87
C PRO A 46 8.34 -5.11 -14.65
N GLY A 47 7.38 -6.01 -14.59
CA GLY A 47 7.27 -6.94 -13.48
C GLY A 47 6.67 -6.34 -12.22
N ALA A 48 6.11 -5.14 -12.30
CA ALA A 48 5.42 -4.54 -11.16
C ALA A 48 4.24 -5.40 -10.71
N TRP A 49 3.95 -5.35 -9.42
CA TRP A 49 2.80 -6.07 -8.87
C TRP A 49 1.51 -5.59 -9.53
N PRO A 50 0.56 -6.51 -9.78
CA PRO A 50 -0.74 -6.10 -10.32
C PRO A 50 -1.48 -5.14 -9.40
N GLN A 51 -2.22 -4.22 -10.00
CA GLN A 51 -3.09 -3.32 -9.26
C GLN A 51 -4.33 -4.09 -8.82
N ALA A 52 -4.66 -4.00 -7.55
CA ALA A 52 -5.83 -4.70 -7.02
C ALA A 52 -6.47 -3.86 -5.93
N PRO A 53 -7.08 -2.73 -6.27
CA PRO A 53 -7.66 -1.83 -5.27
C PRO A 53 -8.78 -2.47 -4.46
N GLY A 54 -9.42 -3.51 -4.99
CA GLY A 54 -10.48 -4.21 -4.27
C GLY A 54 -10.02 -5.32 -3.36
N GLN A 55 -8.72 -5.57 -3.26
CA GLN A 55 -8.22 -6.63 -2.40
C GLN A 55 -8.52 -6.31 -0.94
N PRO A 56 -9.12 -7.27 -0.19
CA PRO A 56 -9.63 -6.95 1.16
C PRO A 56 -8.59 -6.43 2.13
N ILE A 57 -7.39 -6.98 2.11
CA ILE A 57 -6.32 -6.55 3.02
C ILE A 57 -5.90 -5.12 2.68
N LEU A 58 -5.80 -4.80 1.39
CA LEU A 58 -5.48 -3.44 0.96
C LEU A 58 -6.57 -2.46 1.34
N GLN A 59 -7.84 -2.84 1.17
CA GLN A 59 -8.93 -1.96 1.54
C GLN A 59 -8.96 -1.69 3.03
N ALA A 60 -8.75 -2.71 3.84
CA ALA A 60 -8.71 -2.55 5.28
C ALA A 60 -7.56 -1.62 5.70
N ALA A 61 -6.40 -1.79 5.08
CA ALA A 61 -5.25 -0.96 5.38
C ALA A 61 -5.49 0.49 5.01
N ILE A 62 -6.10 0.73 3.84
CA ILE A 62 -6.42 2.09 3.41
C ILE A 62 -7.41 2.74 4.36
N ALA A 63 -8.44 2.01 4.77
CA ALA A 63 -9.45 2.57 5.67
C ALA A 63 -8.83 2.97 7.00
N GLN A 64 -7.99 2.12 7.56
CA GLN A 64 -7.33 2.43 8.83
C GLN A 64 -6.37 3.59 8.69
N LEU A 65 -5.62 3.62 7.59
CA LEU A 65 -4.68 4.71 7.35
C LEU A 65 -5.40 6.05 7.24
N GLN A 66 -6.51 6.08 6.51
CA GLN A 66 -7.25 7.32 6.33
C GLN A 66 -7.86 7.80 7.63
N GLN A 67 -8.38 6.89 8.45
CA GLN A 67 -8.91 7.26 9.76
C GLN A 67 -7.81 7.87 10.63
N TYR A 68 -6.65 7.27 10.62
CA TYR A 68 -5.53 7.75 11.41
C TYR A 68 -5.10 9.15 10.97
N LEU A 69 -4.96 9.35 9.66
CA LEU A 69 -4.45 10.62 9.12
C LEU A 69 -5.49 11.72 9.14
N CYS A 70 -6.77 11.38 9.14
CA CYS A 70 -7.83 12.37 9.24
C CYS A 70 -8.12 12.80 10.67
N GLY A 71 -7.48 12.17 11.64
CA GLY A 71 -7.66 12.53 13.02
C GLY A 71 -8.89 11.96 13.68
N ASP A 72 -9.59 11.07 13.02
CA ASP A 72 -10.77 10.43 13.60
C ASP A 72 -10.40 9.52 14.77
N ARG A 73 -9.17 9.03 14.78
CA ARG A 73 -8.68 8.18 15.85
C ARG A 73 -7.73 8.99 16.69
N THR A 74 -8.09 9.13 17.90
CA THR A 74 -7.25 9.85 18.81
C THR A 74 -6.41 8.86 19.57
N ARG A 75 -5.65 8.45 19.37
CA ARG A 75 -4.86 7.65 20.15
C ARG A 75 -4.18 6.95 19.63
#